data_39048d604ef349019df93a0a4fce392f
#
_entry.id   39048d604ef349019df93a0a4fce392f
#
_cell.length_a   1.000
_cell.length_b   1.000
_cell.length_c   1.000
_cell.angle_alpha   90.00
_cell.angle_beta   90.00
_cell.angle_gamma   90.00
#
_symmetry.space_group_name_H-M   'P 1'
#
loop_
_entity.id
_entity.type
_entity.pdbx_description
1 polymer ?
#
loop_
_entity_poly.entity_id
_entity_poly.type
_entity_poly.pdbx_seq_one_letter_code
_entity_poly.pdbx_strand_id
1 'polypeptide(L)'
;MAPGKIRIGTCSWTESSLIESGTFYPRGAGTPKARLKFYARQFDTVEIESSYYQIPSVEMAQAWTERTPPGFLFHVKAFGALTGHNIDPRRLPAELQALLAPGELDREELHVAEPGMLKAMAQALLDALEPLRQARKMGFTIFQFPPWFGYKKANLDYLRYCKELMAGIPIAVEFRHGSWFTAHHRDELFAFLKEHKITYITCDEPQYGNLSTAPFHPEATTGIAYLRLHGRNGDCWHSDVPGDEYLYPEAELQEIARHALRLSETARTTFIMFNNCRCGYAVKNALEMREHCRVVPPPQAPSPSGRGWPKAG
;
A
#
# COMPACT_ATOMS: atom_id res chain seq x y z
N MET A 1 -16.04 -8.89 -22.69
CA MET A 1 -14.58 -8.57 -22.68
C MET A 1 -13.90 -9.61 -21.80
N ALA A 2 -12.62 -9.92 -22.03
CA ALA A 2 -11.87 -10.77 -21.10
C ALA A 2 -11.75 -10.03 -19.73
N PRO A 3 -11.79 -10.76 -18.59
CA PRO A 3 -11.60 -10.13 -17.30
C PRO A 3 -10.22 -9.46 -17.21
N GLY A 4 -10.16 -8.38 -16.44
CA GLY A 4 -8.93 -7.65 -16.19
C GLY A 4 -7.91 -8.48 -15.40
N LYS A 5 -6.66 -8.01 -15.39
CA LYS A 5 -5.58 -8.71 -14.71
C LYS A 5 -5.75 -8.58 -13.17
N ILE A 6 -5.65 -9.69 -12.45
CA ILE A 6 -5.55 -9.67 -10.99
C ILE A 6 -4.06 -9.72 -10.61
N ARG A 7 -3.63 -8.83 -9.72
CA ARG A 7 -2.29 -8.79 -9.14
C ARG A 7 -2.39 -8.91 -7.61
N ILE A 8 -1.58 -9.77 -7.05
CA ILE A 8 -1.59 -10.05 -5.61
C ILE A 8 -0.20 -9.77 -5.06
N GLY A 9 -0.14 -9.08 -3.93
CA GLY A 9 1.10 -8.75 -3.24
C GLY A 9 0.88 -8.49 -1.76
N THR A 10 1.92 -7.98 -1.10
CA THR A 10 1.92 -7.64 0.32
C THR A 10 2.36 -6.21 0.54
N CYS A 11 2.05 -5.65 1.71
CA CYS A 11 2.42 -4.27 2.05
C CYS A 11 3.83 -4.14 2.65
N SER A 12 4.62 -5.20 2.59
CA SER A 12 6.06 -5.19 2.86
C SER A 12 6.69 -6.48 2.34
N TRP A 13 8.00 -6.44 2.06
CA TRP A 13 8.84 -7.63 1.84
C TRP A 13 9.98 -7.73 2.85
N THR A 14 10.05 -6.80 3.81
CA THR A 14 11.13 -6.69 4.81
C THR A 14 10.62 -6.59 6.24
N GLU A 15 9.35 -6.89 6.47
CA GLU A 15 8.80 -6.94 7.81
C GLU A 15 9.60 -7.94 8.67
N SER A 16 9.93 -7.55 9.92
CA SER A 16 10.87 -8.28 10.77
C SER A 16 10.39 -9.69 11.10
N SER A 17 9.11 -9.82 11.48
CA SER A 17 8.57 -11.13 11.85
C SER A 17 8.42 -12.08 10.66
N LEU A 18 8.22 -11.57 9.44
CA LEU A 18 8.31 -12.36 8.22
C LEU A 18 9.72 -12.95 8.04
N ILE A 19 10.75 -12.14 8.31
CA ILE A 19 12.15 -12.58 8.19
C ILE A 19 12.48 -13.61 9.28
N GLU A 20 12.08 -13.33 10.51
CA GLU A 20 12.33 -14.17 11.68
C GLU A 20 11.57 -15.50 11.62
N SER A 21 10.40 -15.53 11.02
CA SER A 21 9.62 -16.75 10.84
C SER A 21 10.37 -17.84 10.05
N GLY A 22 11.29 -17.43 9.15
CA GLY A 22 12.03 -18.35 8.29
C GLY A 22 11.18 -19.14 7.29
N THR A 23 9.87 -18.85 7.20
CA THR A 23 8.92 -19.65 6.42
C THR A 23 8.88 -19.29 4.94
N PHE A 24 9.23 -18.06 4.58
CA PHE A 24 9.15 -17.57 3.20
C PHE A 24 10.50 -17.48 2.51
N TYR A 25 11.48 -16.86 3.16
CA TYR A 25 12.79 -16.64 2.54
C TYR A 25 13.70 -17.86 2.67
N PRO A 26 14.32 -18.34 1.56
CA PRO A 26 15.31 -19.40 1.64
C PRO A 26 16.57 -18.93 2.37
N ARG A 27 17.35 -19.88 2.93
CA ARG A 27 18.58 -19.58 3.68
C ARG A 27 19.59 -18.68 2.96
N GLY A 28 19.57 -18.63 1.63
CA GLY A 28 20.44 -17.75 0.83
C GLY A 28 19.92 -16.31 0.66
N ALA A 29 18.72 -15.96 1.15
CA ALA A 29 18.14 -14.63 1.04
C ALA A 29 18.40 -13.74 2.27
N GLY A 30 19.62 -13.79 2.82
CA GLY A 30 20.00 -13.05 4.04
C GLY A 30 20.09 -11.53 3.89
N THR A 31 20.18 -10.99 2.68
CA THR A 31 20.30 -9.54 2.44
C THR A 31 19.01 -8.93 1.89
N PRO A 32 18.74 -7.62 2.10
CA PRO A 32 17.59 -6.93 1.51
C PRO A 32 17.53 -7.07 -0.02
N LYS A 33 18.68 -7.09 -0.67
CA LYS A 33 18.81 -7.31 -2.12
C LYS A 33 18.34 -8.72 -2.53
N ALA A 34 18.78 -9.73 -1.82
CA ALA A 34 18.40 -11.12 -2.11
C ALA A 34 16.91 -11.36 -1.81
N ARG A 35 16.38 -10.78 -0.73
CA ARG A 35 14.96 -10.86 -0.38
C ARG A 35 14.06 -10.26 -1.44
N LEU A 36 14.34 -9.04 -1.92
CA LEU A 36 13.53 -8.42 -2.96
C LEU A 36 13.56 -9.20 -4.27
N LYS A 37 14.74 -9.72 -4.66
CA LYS A 37 14.86 -10.61 -5.82
C LYS A 37 14.07 -11.91 -5.67
N PHE A 38 14.03 -12.48 -4.48
CA PHE A 38 13.24 -13.67 -4.21
C PHE A 38 11.73 -13.33 -4.21
N TYR A 39 11.33 -12.26 -3.51
CA TYR A 39 9.94 -11.78 -3.46
C TYR A 39 9.39 -11.56 -4.87
N ALA A 40 10.15 -10.89 -5.74
CA ALA A 40 9.75 -10.61 -7.12
C ALA A 40 9.64 -11.83 -8.04
N ARG A 41 10.05 -13.01 -7.60
CA ARG A 41 9.77 -14.29 -8.27
C ARG A 41 8.43 -14.89 -7.84
N GLN A 42 7.93 -14.48 -6.68
CA GLN A 42 6.67 -14.98 -6.15
C GLN A 42 5.51 -14.04 -6.50
N PHE A 43 5.75 -12.74 -6.49
CA PHE A 43 4.74 -11.69 -6.71
C PHE A 43 5.20 -10.71 -7.78
N ASP A 44 4.26 -10.03 -8.43
CA ASP A 44 4.54 -9.01 -9.45
C ASP A 44 4.21 -7.59 -8.98
N THR A 45 3.88 -7.42 -7.69
CA THR A 45 3.60 -6.13 -7.06
C THR A 45 3.91 -6.17 -5.56
N VAL A 46 4.18 -4.98 -4.98
CA VAL A 46 4.41 -4.78 -3.54
C VAL A 46 4.07 -3.35 -3.14
N GLU A 47 3.65 -3.13 -1.89
CA GLU A 47 3.61 -1.80 -1.28
C GLU A 47 4.89 -1.51 -0.48
N ILE A 48 5.30 -0.24 -0.49
CA ILE A 48 6.39 0.30 0.30
C ILE A 48 5.78 1.10 1.46
N GLU A 49 5.68 0.48 2.63
CA GLU A 49 5.14 1.08 3.84
C GLU A 49 6.13 2.06 4.51
N SER A 50 7.43 1.79 4.40
CA SER A 50 8.47 2.58 5.07
C SER A 50 8.51 4.05 4.64
N SER A 51 8.02 4.37 3.44
CA SER A 51 7.91 5.72 2.93
C SER A 51 6.95 6.63 3.70
N TYR A 52 6.04 6.04 4.48
CA TYR A 52 5.19 6.77 5.42
C TYR A 52 5.99 7.43 6.54
N TYR A 53 7.02 6.74 7.03
CA TYR A 53 7.86 7.21 8.14
C TYR A 53 9.06 8.04 7.69
N GLN A 54 9.54 7.77 6.48
CA GLN A 54 10.74 8.44 5.94
C GLN A 54 10.70 8.42 4.41
N ILE A 55 10.91 9.58 3.79
CA ILE A 55 11.05 9.70 2.33
C ILE A 55 12.28 8.88 1.91
N PRO A 56 12.13 7.92 0.96
CA PRO A 56 13.25 7.10 0.52
C PRO A 56 14.29 7.94 -0.23
N SER A 57 15.53 7.46 -0.32
CA SER A 57 16.50 8.10 -1.21
C SER A 57 16.32 7.65 -2.67
N VAL A 58 16.83 8.44 -3.59
CA VAL A 58 16.86 8.12 -5.04
C VAL A 58 17.59 6.80 -5.28
N GLU A 59 18.71 6.57 -4.56
CA GLU A 59 19.52 5.34 -4.68
C GLU A 59 18.74 4.10 -4.20
N MET A 60 17.89 4.26 -3.17
CA MET A 60 17.01 3.17 -2.74
C MET A 60 16.00 2.82 -3.83
N ALA A 61 15.33 3.82 -4.42
CA ALA A 61 14.38 3.60 -5.50
C ALA A 61 15.06 3.00 -6.75
N GLN A 62 16.25 3.47 -7.09
CA GLN A 62 17.07 2.88 -8.16
C GLN A 62 17.37 1.41 -7.87
N ALA A 63 17.81 1.09 -6.65
CA ALA A 63 18.10 -0.28 -6.25
C ALA A 63 16.85 -1.19 -6.29
N TRP A 64 15.66 -0.69 -6.04
CA TRP A 64 14.40 -1.45 -6.19
C TRP A 64 14.14 -1.78 -7.67
N THR A 65 14.37 -0.83 -8.57
CA THR A 65 14.18 -1.07 -10.01
C THR A 65 15.11 -2.15 -10.55
N GLU A 66 16.37 -2.14 -10.12
CA GLU A 66 17.40 -3.09 -10.57
C GLU A 66 17.19 -4.52 -10.04
N ARG A 67 16.48 -4.65 -8.93
CA ARG A 67 16.30 -5.94 -8.23
C ARG A 67 15.03 -6.67 -8.64
N THR A 68 14.18 -6.06 -9.47
CA THR A 68 12.88 -6.59 -9.87
C THR A 68 12.77 -6.71 -11.39
N PRO A 69 11.99 -7.68 -11.92
CA PRO A 69 11.83 -7.86 -13.36
C PRO A 69 11.01 -6.72 -14.00
N PRO A 70 11.04 -6.59 -15.34
CA PRO A 70 10.11 -5.73 -16.07
C PRO A 70 8.65 -6.06 -15.72
N GLY A 71 7.81 -5.03 -15.59
CA GLY A 71 6.39 -5.17 -15.26
C GLY A 71 6.08 -5.41 -13.77
N PHE A 72 7.10 -5.50 -12.90
CA PHE A 72 6.90 -5.44 -11.46
C PHE A 72 6.46 -4.04 -11.04
N LEU A 73 5.46 -3.92 -10.15
CA LEU A 73 4.91 -2.64 -9.72
C LEU A 73 5.14 -2.41 -8.22
N PHE A 74 5.58 -1.21 -7.91
CA PHE A 74 5.67 -0.69 -6.55
C PHE A 74 4.54 0.31 -6.31
N HIS A 75 3.77 0.10 -5.25
CA HIS A 75 2.89 1.10 -4.68
C HIS A 75 3.61 1.73 -3.49
N VAL A 76 3.53 3.03 -3.34
CA VAL A 76 4.32 3.75 -2.34
C VAL A 76 3.37 4.49 -1.41
N LYS A 77 3.45 4.21 -0.13
CA LYS A 77 2.64 4.93 0.86
C LYS A 77 3.09 6.39 0.93
N ALA A 78 2.15 7.31 0.88
CA ALA A 78 2.43 8.73 1.02
C ALA A 78 3.13 9.00 2.35
N PHE A 79 4.06 9.94 2.38
CA PHE A 79 4.71 10.38 3.61
C PHE A 79 3.66 10.91 4.61
N GLY A 80 3.78 10.55 5.89
CA GLY A 80 2.74 10.74 6.89
C GLY A 80 2.17 12.17 6.98
N ALA A 81 3.02 13.18 6.82
CA ALA A 81 2.57 14.57 6.80
C ALA A 81 1.53 14.86 5.71
N LEU A 82 1.64 14.21 4.53
CA LEU A 82 0.72 14.40 3.41
C LEU A 82 -0.67 13.82 3.65
N THR A 83 -0.85 13.05 4.71
CA THR A 83 -2.14 12.49 5.15
C THR A 83 -2.60 13.04 6.50
N GLY A 84 -1.95 14.11 6.99
CA GLY A 84 -2.30 14.80 8.24
C GLY A 84 -1.88 14.07 9.50
N HIS A 85 -0.96 13.12 9.42
CA HIS A 85 -0.34 12.50 10.57
C HIS A 85 0.84 13.33 11.09
N ASN A 86 1.15 13.19 12.37
CA ASN A 86 2.39 13.69 12.93
C ASN A 86 3.59 12.92 12.37
N ILE A 87 4.72 13.60 12.27
CA ILE A 87 5.98 13.04 11.80
C ILE A 87 7.10 13.32 12.81
N ASP A 88 8.13 12.48 12.81
CA ASP A 88 9.40 12.79 13.46
C ASP A 88 10.21 13.71 12.53
N PRO A 89 10.40 15.01 12.87
CA PRO A 89 11.07 15.96 12.00
C PRO A 89 12.55 15.60 11.74
N ARG A 90 13.17 14.80 12.61
CA ARG A 90 14.56 14.33 12.44
C ARG A 90 14.71 13.31 11.31
N ARG A 91 13.61 12.72 10.85
CA ARG A 91 13.59 11.77 9.72
C ARG A 91 13.39 12.45 8.37
N LEU A 92 13.18 13.75 8.35
CA LEU A 92 13.13 14.51 7.12
C LEU A 92 14.51 14.56 6.45
N PRO A 93 14.58 14.60 5.11
CA PRO A 93 15.80 15.00 4.39
C PRO A 93 16.34 16.33 4.89
N ALA A 94 17.67 16.50 4.87
CA ALA A 94 18.33 17.69 5.41
C ALA A 94 17.81 19.01 4.80
N GLU A 95 17.48 18.99 3.51
CA GLU A 95 16.92 20.13 2.78
C GLU A 95 15.55 20.55 3.34
N LEU A 96 14.74 19.59 3.76
CA LEU A 96 13.44 19.85 4.39
C LEU A 96 13.58 20.26 5.86
N GLN A 97 14.56 19.69 6.59
CA GLN A 97 14.87 20.15 7.94
C GLN A 97 15.27 21.63 7.98
N ALA A 98 16.01 22.08 6.97
CA ALA A 98 16.42 23.50 6.85
C ALA A 98 15.25 24.48 6.62
N LEU A 99 14.07 23.97 6.24
CA LEU A 99 12.84 24.78 6.07
C LEU A 99 11.99 24.87 7.35
N LEU A 100 12.33 24.10 8.38
CA LEU A 100 11.59 24.09 9.64
C LEU A 100 11.79 25.40 10.41
N ALA A 101 10.77 25.81 11.15
CA ALA A 101 10.89 26.93 12.07
C ALA A 101 11.83 26.60 13.26
N PRO A 102 12.43 27.60 13.90
CA PRO A 102 13.29 27.38 15.07
C PRO A 102 12.61 26.55 16.16
N GLY A 103 13.27 25.48 16.61
CA GLY A 103 12.78 24.56 17.64
C GLY A 103 11.83 23.47 17.15
N GLU A 104 11.42 23.44 15.88
CA GLU A 104 10.60 22.35 15.34
C GLU A 104 11.38 21.04 15.18
N LEU A 105 12.66 21.11 14.88
CA LEU A 105 13.53 19.94 14.75
C LEU A 105 13.72 19.19 16.09
N ASP A 106 13.59 19.92 17.22
CA ASP A 106 13.76 19.36 18.57
C ASP A 106 12.50 18.68 19.11
N ARG A 107 11.39 18.74 18.37
CA ARG A 107 10.14 18.08 18.76
C ARG A 107 10.21 16.58 18.48
N GLU A 108 9.56 15.79 19.33
CA GLU A 108 9.39 14.36 19.08
C GLU A 108 8.41 14.11 17.93
N GLU A 109 7.36 14.92 17.87
CA GLU A 109 6.34 14.89 16.82
C GLU A 109 6.03 16.29 16.30
N LEU A 110 5.85 16.40 15.01
CA LEU A 110 5.49 17.63 14.30
C LEU A 110 4.26 17.39 13.43
N HIS A 111 3.22 18.20 13.66
CA HIS A 111 2.10 18.32 12.73
C HIS A 111 2.40 19.37 11.69
N VAL A 112 2.34 19.00 10.41
CA VAL A 112 2.60 19.91 9.29
C VAL A 112 1.30 20.24 8.57
N ALA A 113 0.88 21.49 8.64
CA ALA A 113 -0.31 21.99 7.95
C ALA A 113 0.01 23.10 6.92
N GLU A 114 1.23 23.63 6.93
CA GLU A 114 1.63 24.72 6.05
C GLU A 114 1.75 24.20 4.60
N PRO A 115 0.99 24.78 3.63
CA PRO A 115 0.92 24.25 2.26
C PRO A 115 2.25 24.25 1.51
N GLY A 116 3.13 25.22 1.77
CA GLY A 116 4.46 25.29 1.15
C GLY A 116 5.34 24.14 1.60
N MET A 117 5.30 23.79 2.89
CA MET A 117 6.05 22.66 3.45
C MET A 117 5.50 21.32 2.95
N LEU A 118 4.17 21.14 2.91
CA LEU A 118 3.55 19.95 2.32
C LEU A 118 3.94 19.79 0.84
N LYS A 119 3.99 20.89 0.07
CA LYS A 119 4.44 20.87 -1.32
C LYS A 119 5.91 20.48 -1.44
N ALA A 120 6.78 21.01 -0.57
CA ALA A 120 8.20 20.65 -0.56
C ALA A 120 8.40 19.17 -0.22
N MET A 121 7.66 18.63 0.76
CA MET A 121 7.68 17.20 1.11
C MET A 121 7.17 16.32 -0.04
N ALA A 122 6.10 16.73 -0.71
CA ALA A 122 5.58 16.01 -1.88
C ALA A 122 6.60 16.01 -3.02
N GLN A 123 7.27 17.14 -3.28
CA GLN A 123 8.32 17.23 -4.30
C GLN A 123 9.50 16.33 -3.97
N ALA A 124 9.98 16.31 -2.73
CA ALA A 124 11.05 15.42 -2.30
C ALA A 124 10.67 13.92 -2.49
N LEU A 125 9.41 13.56 -2.21
CA LEU A 125 8.92 12.21 -2.49
C LEU A 125 8.89 11.93 -4.00
N LEU A 126 8.43 12.85 -4.83
CA LEU A 126 8.40 12.70 -6.29
C LEU A 126 9.79 12.50 -6.86
N ASP A 127 10.77 13.31 -6.42
CA ASP A 127 12.17 13.22 -6.85
C ASP A 127 12.77 11.86 -6.46
N ALA A 128 12.49 11.40 -5.23
CA ALA A 128 12.92 10.08 -4.76
C ALA A 128 12.34 8.93 -5.59
N LEU A 129 11.11 9.08 -6.11
CA LEU A 129 10.41 8.03 -6.86
C LEU A 129 10.66 8.08 -8.38
N GLU A 130 11.43 9.06 -8.86
CA GLU A 130 11.70 9.22 -10.30
C GLU A 130 12.32 7.97 -10.94
N PRO A 131 13.25 7.21 -10.32
CA PRO A 131 13.73 5.95 -10.87
C PRO A 131 12.63 4.91 -11.12
N LEU A 132 11.62 4.83 -10.23
CA LEU A 132 10.48 3.92 -10.43
C LEU A 132 9.61 4.35 -11.62
N ARG A 133 9.42 5.68 -11.79
CA ARG A 133 8.67 6.23 -12.94
C ARG A 133 9.37 5.95 -14.25
N GLN A 134 10.66 6.25 -14.35
CA GLN A 134 11.48 6.01 -15.55
C GLN A 134 11.51 4.53 -15.93
N ALA A 135 11.60 3.64 -14.94
CA ALA A 135 11.56 2.19 -15.14
C ALA A 135 10.15 1.64 -15.44
N ARG A 136 9.08 2.49 -15.44
CA ARG A 136 7.67 2.10 -15.56
C ARG A 136 7.24 1.07 -14.51
N LYS A 137 7.79 1.21 -13.30
CA LYS A 137 7.51 0.35 -12.15
C LYS A 137 6.74 1.05 -11.04
N MET A 138 6.42 2.34 -11.21
CA MET A 138 5.56 3.08 -10.28
C MET A 138 4.10 2.68 -10.51
N GLY A 139 3.45 2.19 -9.46
CA GLY A 139 2.01 1.94 -9.40
C GLY A 139 1.26 3.19 -8.90
N PHE A 140 0.92 3.19 -7.63
CA PHE A 140 0.18 4.29 -6.99
C PHE A 140 0.98 4.89 -5.85
N THR A 141 0.73 6.19 -5.56
CA THR A 141 0.96 6.72 -4.23
C THR A 141 -0.30 6.47 -3.39
N ILE A 142 -0.14 5.75 -2.27
CA ILE A 142 -1.23 5.35 -1.38
C ILE A 142 -1.41 6.41 -0.30
N PHE A 143 -2.55 7.08 -0.31
CA PHE A 143 -2.95 8.02 0.74
C PHE A 143 -3.89 7.32 1.72
N GLN A 144 -3.34 6.75 2.77
CA GLN A 144 -4.10 6.20 3.89
C GLN A 144 -4.35 7.32 4.89
N PHE A 145 -5.61 7.77 4.99
CA PHE A 145 -6.00 8.80 5.92
C PHE A 145 -6.26 8.26 7.33
N PRO A 146 -6.02 9.07 8.39
CA PRO A 146 -6.23 8.65 9.76
C PRO A 146 -7.72 8.49 10.12
N PRO A 147 -8.02 7.78 11.24
CA PRO A 147 -9.40 7.57 11.69
C PRO A 147 -10.18 8.85 11.98
N TRP A 148 -9.51 9.98 12.25
CA TRP A 148 -10.18 11.28 12.46
C TRP A 148 -10.44 12.06 11.15
N PHE A 149 -10.00 11.57 10.01
CA PHE A 149 -10.30 12.14 8.70
C PHE A 149 -11.69 11.69 8.24
N GLY A 150 -12.71 12.20 8.92
CA GLY A 150 -14.11 11.94 8.58
C GLY A 150 -14.58 12.76 7.38
N TYR A 151 -15.81 12.45 6.91
CA TYR A 151 -16.42 13.19 5.81
C TYR A 151 -16.65 14.66 6.17
N LYS A 152 -16.07 15.55 5.36
CA LYS A 152 -16.28 17.01 5.32
C LYS A 152 -15.99 17.51 3.92
N LYS A 153 -16.68 18.56 3.44
CA LYS A 153 -16.39 19.15 2.12
C LYS A 153 -14.93 19.58 1.97
N ALA A 154 -14.36 20.21 3.02
CA ALA A 154 -12.94 20.57 3.03
C ALA A 154 -12.01 19.36 2.84
N ASN A 155 -12.40 18.17 3.29
CA ASN A 155 -11.63 16.96 3.10
C ASN A 155 -11.72 16.42 1.66
N LEU A 156 -12.85 16.62 0.96
CA LEU A 156 -12.92 16.37 -0.49
C LEU A 156 -11.97 17.30 -1.26
N ASP A 157 -11.93 18.59 -0.91
CA ASP A 157 -10.95 19.53 -1.49
C ASP A 157 -9.52 19.10 -1.21
N TYR A 158 -9.24 18.58 -0.01
CA TYR A 158 -7.92 18.06 0.33
C TYR A 158 -7.54 16.83 -0.50
N LEU A 159 -8.48 15.92 -0.81
CA LEU A 159 -8.20 14.80 -1.72
C LEU A 159 -7.78 15.28 -3.12
N ARG A 160 -8.41 16.33 -3.64
CA ARG A 160 -8.01 16.95 -4.90
C ARG A 160 -6.61 17.54 -4.82
N TYR A 161 -6.32 18.26 -3.74
CA TYR A 161 -4.99 18.81 -3.47
C TYR A 161 -3.91 17.70 -3.40
N CYS A 162 -4.18 16.59 -2.70
CA CYS A 162 -3.26 15.44 -2.68
C CYS A 162 -2.94 14.92 -4.09
N LYS A 163 -3.95 14.86 -4.97
CA LYS A 163 -3.74 14.45 -6.35
C LYS A 163 -2.86 15.46 -7.13
N GLU A 164 -3.08 16.75 -6.92
CA GLU A 164 -2.27 17.82 -7.54
C GLU A 164 -0.82 17.74 -7.07
N LEU A 165 -0.58 17.51 -5.77
CA LEU A 165 0.76 17.32 -5.21
C LEU A 165 1.54 16.18 -5.87
N MET A 166 0.88 15.13 -6.35
CA MET A 166 1.55 13.97 -6.95
C MET A 166 1.90 14.12 -8.42
N ALA A 167 1.70 15.30 -9.03
CA ALA A 167 2.21 15.69 -10.36
C ALA A 167 2.06 14.60 -11.44
N GLY A 168 0.89 13.95 -11.52
CA GLY A 168 0.57 12.93 -12.52
C GLY A 168 0.89 11.49 -12.13
N ILE A 169 1.51 11.22 -11.00
CA ILE A 169 1.51 9.87 -10.41
C ILE A 169 0.08 9.56 -9.96
N PRO A 170 -0.50 8.41 -10.36
CA PRO A 170 -1.82 8.02 -9.89
C PRO A 170 -1.85 7.89 -8.37
N ILE A 171 -2.91 8.39 -7.74
CA ILE A 171 -3.13 8.18 -6.30
C ILE A 171 -4.25 7.18 -6.04
N ALA A 172 -4.10 6.43 -4.96
CA ALA A 172 -5.16 5.62 -4.40
C ALA A 172 -5.41 6.04 -2.94
N VAL A 173 -6.67 6.16 -2.56
CA VAL A 173 -7.07 6.68 -1.25
C VAL A 173 -7.75 5.62 -0.42
N GLU A 174 -7.33 5.53 0.84
CA GLU A 174 -7.87 4.66 1.86
C GLU A 174 -8.47 5.49 2.98
N PHE A 175 -9.73 5.23 3.29
CA PHE A 175 -10.45 5.85 4.40
C PHE A 175 -10.52 4.92 5.59
N ARG A 176 -10.39 5.48 6.80
CA ARG A 176 -10.44 4.78 8.08
C ARG A 176 -11.62 5.20 8.95
N HIS A 177 -12.55 5.99 8.41
CA HIS A 177 -13.71 6.48 9.14
C HIS A 177 -15.00 6.20 8.39
N GLY A 178 -15.98 5.55 9.03
CA GLY A 178 -17.24 5.12 8.43
C GLY A 178 -18.14 6.25 7.94
N SER A 179 -17.91 7.51 8.37
CA SER A 179 -18.73 8.65 7.92
C SER A 179 -18.70 8.89 6.41
N TRP A 180 -17.67 8.45 5.74
CA TRP A 180 -17.55 8.49 4.28
C TRP A 180 -18.56 7.58 3.57
N PHE A 181 -19.02 6.53 4.26
CA PHE A 181 -19.82 5.43 3.69
C PHE A 181 -21.27 5.43 4.17
N THR A 182 -21.71 6.48 4.89
CA THR A 182 -23.14 6.61 5.22
C THR A 182 -23.97 6.71 3.94
N ALA A 183 -25.23 6.33 4.00
CA ALA A 183 -26.14 6.39 2.86
C ALA A 183 -26.21 7.80 2.23
N HIS A 184 -25.97 8.84 3.03
CA HIS A 184 -25.98 10.24 2.57
C HIS A 184 -24.69 10.66 1.85
N HIS A 185 -23.52 10.16 2.24
CA HIS A 185 -22.22 10.64 1.74
C HIS A 185 -21.58 9.71 0.70
N ARG A 186 -21.92 8.42 0.72
CA ARG A 186 -21.29 7.41 -0.10
C ARG A 186 -21.37 7.71 -1.60
N ASP A 187 -22.53 8.05 -2.07
CA ASP A 187 -22.76 8.27 -3.50
C ASP A 187 -22.03 9.54 -3.97
N GLU A 188 -21.99 10.58 -3.14
CA GLU A 188 -21.20 11.79 -3.39
C GLU A 188 -19.70 11.47 -3.41
N LEU A 189 -19.22 10.69 -2.45
CA LEU A 189 -17.81 10.25 -2.41
C LEU A 189 -17.41 9.54 -3.71
N PHE A 190 -18.16 8.51 -4.11
CA PHE A 190 -17.80 7.74 -5.30
C PHE A 190 -17.94 8.54 -6.59
N ALA A 191 -18.92 9.43 -6.70
CA ALA A 191 -19.02 10.38 -7.81
C ALA A 191 -17.79 11.28 -7.88
N PHE A 192 -17.39 11.88 -6.75
CA PHE A 192 -16.20 12.72 -6.63
C PHE A 192 -14.90 11.96 -7.03
N LEU A 193 -14.72 10.76 -6.52
CA LEU A 193 -13.51 9.97 -6.83
C LEU A 193 -13.45 9.58 -8.33
N LYS A 194 -14.60 9.24 -8.93
CA LYS A 194 -14.72 8.95 -10.37
C LYS A 194 -14.40 10.18 -11.22
N GLU A 195 -14.99 11.33 -10.90
CA GLU A 195 -14.79 12.61 -11.59
C GLU A 195 -13.30 13.00 -11.57
N HIS A 196 -12.70 12.94 -10.38
CA HIS A 196 -11.30 13.32 -10.21
C HIS A 196 -10.30 12.20 -10.56
N LYS A 197 -10.74 11.04 -11.04
CA LYS A 197 -9.89 9.88 -11.39
C LYS A 197 -8.94 9.50 -10.23
N ILE A 198 -9.48 9.43 -9.03
CA ILE A 198 -8.81 8.96 -7.83
C ILE A 198 -9.25 7.51 -7.58
N THR A 199 -8.29 6.60 -7.43
CA THR A 199 -8.59 5.20 -7.13
C THR A 199 -8.99 5.04 -5.68
N TYR A 200 -10.15 4.43 -5.43
CA TYR A 200 -10.58 4.04 -4.10
C TYR A 200 -9.91 2.73 -3.68
N ILE A 201 -9.49 2.65 -2.42
CA ILE A 201 -9.02 1.42 -1.79
C ILE A 201 -10.14 0.86 -0.92
N THR A 202 -10.62 -0.32 -1.29
CA THR A 202 -11.49 -1.12 -0.44
C THR A 202 -10.68 -1.70 0.70
N CYS A 203 -11.01 -1.35 1.94
CA CYS A 203 -10.40 -1.92 3.13
C CYS A 203 -11.16 -3.14 3.62
N ASP A 204 -10.44 -4.18 4.01
CA ASP A 204 -10.93 -5.23 4.88
C ASP A 204 -10.24 -5.07 6.24
N GLU A 205 -11.02 -4.71 7.25
CA GLU A 205 -10.59 -4.39 8.61
C GLU A 205 -11.68 -4.78 9.61
N PRO A 206 -11.41 -4.85 10.93
CA PRO A 206 -12.43 -5.17 11.92
C PRO A 206 -13.65 -4.27 11.81
N GLN A 207 -14.84 -4.83 11.97
CA GLN A 207 -16.11 -4.10 11.87
C GLN A 207 -16.77 -4.02 13.24
N TYR A 208 -16.89 -2.78 13.78
CA TYR A 208 -17.46 -2.53 15.12
C TYR A 208 -18.92 -2.06 15.08
N GLY A 209 -19.53 -1.95 13.89
CA GLY A 209 -20.90 -1.48 13.73
C GLY A 209 -21.10 0.02 14.03
N ASN A 210 -20.03 0.79 14.10
CA ASN A 210 -20.03 2.23 14.31
C ASN A 210 -19.16 2.93 13.23
N LEU A 211 -18.87 4.21 13.41
CA LEU A 211 -18.09 4.99 12.45
C LEU A 211 -16.56 4.92 12.64
N SER A 212 -16.06 4.13 13.58
CA SER A 212 -14.62 4.06 13.89
C SER A 212 -13.79 3.32 12.84
N THR A 213 -14.44 2.56 11.97
CA THR A 213 -13.82 1.84 10.85
C THR A 213 -14.62 2.03 9.57
N ALA A 214 -13.97 1.83 8.42
CA ALA A 214 -14.62 1.82 7.12
C ALA A 214 -15.28 0.47 6.86
N PRO A 215 -16.50 0.41 6.28
CA PRO A 215 -17.11 -0.85 5.91
C PRO A 215 -16.40 -1.48 4.71
N PHE A 216 -16.38 -2.81 4.63
CA PHE A 216 -15.93 -3.50 3.43
C PHE A 216 -16.91 -3.23 2.28
N HIS A 217 -16.55 -2.31 1.39
CA HIS A 217 -17.38 -1.87 0.27
C HIS A 217 -16.60 -1.95 -1.05
N PRO A 218 -16.58 -3.13 -1.72
CA PRO A 218 -15.83 -3.32 -2.96
C PRO A 218 -16.38 -2.48 -4.11
N GLU A 219 -15.61 -1.48 -4.54
CA GLU A 219 -15.98 -0.57 -5.64
C GLU A 219 -14.72 -0.16 -6.41
N ALA A 220 -14.85 0.01 -7.74
CA ALA A 220 -13.83 0.58 -8.59
C ALA A 220 -14.22 1.99 -9.05
N THR A 221 -13.45 3.00 -8.67
CA THR A 221 -13.67 4.40 -9.05
C THR A 221 -12.89 4.82 -10.29
N THR A 222 -11.96 3.98 -10.72
CA THR A 222 -11.18 4.15 -11.96
C THR A 222 -11.16 2.82 -12.74
N GLY A 223 -10.35 2.72 -13.80
CA GLY A 223 -10.10 1.42 -14.45
C GLY A 223 -9.26 0.45 -13.61
N ILE A 224 -9.09 0.74 -12.32
CA ILE A 224 -8.35 -0.06 -11.33
C ILE A 224 -9.24 -0.30 -10.12
N ALA A 225 -9.29 -1.55 -9.65
CA ALA A 225 -9.81 -1.92 -8.35
C ALA A 225 -8.64 -2.20 -7.41
N TYR A 226 -8.76 -1.82 -6.14
CA TYR A 226 -7.71 -1.99 -5.16
C TYR A 226 -8.31 -2.46 -3.83
N LEU A 227 -7.92 -3.64 -3.37
CA LEU A 227 -8.31 -4.21 -2.10
C LEU A 227 -7.09 -4.25 -1.18
N ARG A 228 -7.24 -3.78 0.05
CA ARG A 228 -6.20 -3.79 1.07
C ARG A 228 -6.71 -4.50 2.30
N LEU A 229 -6.02 -5.60 2.67
CA LEU A 229 -6.50 -6.57 3.65
C LEU A 229 -5.66 -6.45 4.93
N HIS A 230 -6.25 -5.83 5.96
CA HIS A 230 -5.56 -5.53 7.22
C HIS A 230 -5.70 -6.62 8.28
N GLY A 231 -6.62 -7.57 8.05
CA GLY A 231 -7.03 -8.51 9.08
C GLY A 231 -8.28 -8.06 9.82
N ARG A 232 -8.98 -9.01 10.43
CA ARG A 232 -10.25 -8.81 11.14
C ARG A 232 -10.14 -8.97 12.65
N ASN A 233 -8.90 -8.86 13.19
CA ASN A 233 -8.66 -8.97 14.62
C ASN A 233 -9.11 -7.71 15.37
N GLY A 234 -10.32 -7.76 15.93
CA GLY A 234 -10.91 -6.63 16.66
C GLY A 234 -10.21 -6.32 17.97
N ASP A 235 -9.67 -7.32 18.64
CA ASP A 235 -9.08 -7.16 19.97
C ASP A 235 -7.78 -6.33 19.95
N CYS A 236 -7.07 -6.38 18.82
CA CYS A 236 -5.80 -5.68 18.64
C CYS A 236 -5.95 -4.31 17.99
N TRP A 237 -7.08 -4.00 17.35
CA TRP A 237 -7.25 -2.80 16.51
C TRP A 237 -7.19 -1.47 17.27
N HIS A 238 -7.59 -1.49 18.54
CA HIS A 238 -7.59 -0.33 19.45
C HIS A 238 -6.58 -0.45 20.61
N SER A 239 -5.75 -1.49 20.59
CA SER A 239 -4.73 -1.72 21.60
C SER A 239 -3.33 -1.39 21.06
N ASP A 240 -2.35 -1.27 21.96
CA ASP A 240 -0.93 -1.17 21.60
C ASP A 240 -0.38 -2.46 20.97
N VAL A 241 -1.20 -3.51 20.91
CA VAL A 241 -0.88 -4.76 20.21
C VAL A 241 -1.09 -4.51 18.73
N PRO A 242 -0.10 -4.82 17.87
CA PRO A 242 -0.22 -4.61 16.44
C PRO A 242 -1.41 -5.37 15.84
N GLY A 243 -2.37 -4.62 15.26
CA GLY A 243 -3.62 -5.15 14.72
C GLY A 243 -3.48 -5.98 13.43
N ASP A 244 -2.26 -6.04 12.90
CA ASP A 244 -1.90 -6.76 11.67
C ASP A 244 -1.55 -8.25 11.90
N GLU A 245 -1.72 -8.77 13.13
CA GLU A 245 -1.59 -10.19 13.43
C GLU A 245 -2.93 -10.92 13.23
N TYR A 246 -3.21 -11.27 11.98
CA TYR A 246 -4.41 -11.98 11.59
C TYR A 246 -4.15 -12.93 10.42
N LEU A 247 -4.39 -14.20 10.59
CA LEU A 247 -4.35 -15.18 9.51
C LEU A 247 -5.76 -15.38 8.96
N TYR A 248 -6.02 -14.89 7.76
CA TYR A 248 -7.31 -15.09 7.09
C TYR A 248 -7.59 -16.57 6.90
N PRO A 249 -8.72 -17.08 7.40
CA PRO A 249 -9.15 -18.46 7.12
C PRO A 249 -9.61 -18.60 5.67
N GLU A 250 -9.62 -19.83 5.18
CA GLU A 250 -9.98 -20.22 3.82
C GLU A 250 -11.32 -19.60 3.36
N ALA A 251 -12.35 -19.65 4.21
CA ALA A 251 -13.69 -19.16 3.88
C ALA A 251 -13.72 -17.65 3.59
N GLU A 252 -12.93 -16.86 4.35
CA GLU A 252 -12.82 -15.41 4.13
C GLU A 252 -12.00 -15.09 2.87
N LEU A 253 -10.93 -15.84 2.61
CA LEU A 253 -10.17 -15.70 1.36
C LEU A 253 -11.05 -16.00 0.14
N GLN A 254 -11.91 -17.03 0.19
CA GLN A 254 -12.86 -17.34 -0.87
C GLN A 254 -13.91 -16.23 -1.05
N GLU A 255 -14.40 -15.64 0.04
CA GLU A 255 -15.30 -14.48 -0.01
C GLU A 255 -14.65 -13.29 -0.71
N ILE A 256 -13.46 -12.90 -0.28
CA ILE A 256 -12.70 -11.78 -0.85
C ILE A 256 -12.36 -12.04 -2.32
N ALA A 257 -11.95 -13.28 -2.66
CA ALA A 257 -11.67 -13.67 -4.04
C ALA A 257 -12.90 -13.50 -4.96
N ARG A 258 -14.10 -13.85 -4.50
CA ARG A 258 -15.34 -13.61 -5.27
C ARG A 258 -15.58 -12.14 -5.55
N HIS A 259 -15.28 -11.25 -4.60
CA HIS A 259 -15.37 -9.81 -4.81
C HIS A 259 -14.30 -9.32 -5.80
N ALA A 260 -13.06 -9.76 -5.67
CA ALA A 260 -11.98 -9.39 -6.57
C ALA A 260 -12.23 -9.85 -8.01
N LEU A 261 -12.75 -11.07 -8.20
CA LEU A 261 -13.13 -11.59 -9.51
C LEU A 261 -14.24 -10.75 -10.15
N ARG A 262 -15.30 -10.39 -9.40
CA ARG A 262 -16.35 -9.49 -9.90
C ARG A 262 -15.82 -8.12 -10.29
N LEU A 263 -14.94 -7.53 -9.48
CA LEU A 263 -14.30 -6.25 -9.81
C LEU A 263 -13.46 -6.36 -11.10
N SER A 264 -12.80 -7.50 -11.33
CA SER A 264 -12.00 -7.73 -12.53
C SER A 264 -12.81 -7.80 -13.82
N GLU A 265 -14.11 -8.00 -13.76
CA GLU A 265 -14.99 -7.98 -14.93
C GLU A 265 -15.08 -6.58 -15.58
N THR A 266 -14.91 -5.53 -14.77
CA THR A 266 -15.02 -4.13 -15.21
C THR A 266 -13.70 -3.36 -15.08
N ALA A 267 -12.86 -3.68 -14.12
CA ALA A 267 -11.56 -3.07 -13.93
C ALA A 267 -10.51 -3.73 -14.83
N ARG A 268 -9.60 -2.93 -15.42
CA ARG A 268 -8.46 -3.44 -16.23
C ARG A 268 -7.45 -4.18 -15.36
N THR A 269 -7.31 -3.78 -14.11
CA THR A 269 -6.45 -4.43 -13.13
C THR A 269 -7.11 -4.36 -11.76
N THR A 270 -7.08 -5.49 -11.04
CA THR A 270 -7.50 -5.58 -9.64
C THR A 270 -6.29 -5.93 -8.80
N PHE A 271 -5.94 -5.07 -7.85
CA PHE A 271 -4.89 -5.35 -6.86
C PHE A 271 -5.50 -5.91 -5.59
N ILE A 272 -4.85 -6.94 -5.03
CA ILE A 272 -5.17 -7.50 -3.72
C ILE A 272 -3.88 -7.46 -2.90
N MET A 273 -3.84 -6.55 -1.91
CA MET A 273 -2.65 -6.28 -1.12
C MET A 273 -2.87 -6.67 0.33
N PHE A 274 -2.09 -7.64 0.80
CA PHE A 274 -2.16 -8.13 2.16
C PHE A 274 -1.30 -7.29 3.09
N ASN A 275 -1.93 -6.69 4.09
CA ASN A 275 -1.30 -5.87 5.13
C ASN A 275 -1.30 -6.52 6.52
N ASN A 276 -1.75 -7.77 6.63
CA ASN A 276 -1.63 -8.60 7.83
C ASN A 276 -0.20 -9.19 7.93
N CYS A 277 0.80 -8.31 8.04
CA CYS A 277 2.20 -8.64 7.74
C CYS A 277 2.89 -9.49 8.82
N ARG A 278 2.38 -9.52 10.07
CA ARG A 278 3.02 -10.24 11.17
C ARG A 278 3.09 -11.74 10.94
N CYS A 279 4.13 -12.35 11.49
CA CYS A 279 4.36 -13.80 11.45
C CYS A 279 4.41 -14.41 10.03
N GLY A 280 4.57 -13.57 8.99
CA GLY A 280 4.53 -13.99 7.59
C GLY A 280 3.12 -14.31 7.06
N TYR A 281 2.07 -13.96 7.78
CA TYR A 281 0.68 -14.26 7.41
C TYR A 281 0.26 -13.61 6.10
N ALA A 282 0.69 -12.37 5.84
CA ALA A 282 0.42 -11.69 4.57
C ALA A 282 0.91 -12.49 3.36
N VAL A 283 2.14 -12.99 3.42
CA VAL A 283 2.71 -13.80 2.33
C VAL A 283 1.97 -15.12 2.18
N LYS A 284 1.66 -15.80 3.30
CA LYS A 284 0.91 -17.06 3.28
C LYS A 284 -0.45 -16.86 2.61
N ASN A 285 -1.25 -15.91 3.10
CA ASN A 285 -2.57 -15.63 2.53
C ASN A 285 -2.50 -15.11 1.07
N ALA A 286 -1.47 -14.34 0.71
CA ALA A 286 -1.27 -13.90 -0.67
C ALA A 286 -0.99 -15.08 -1.62
N LEU A 287 -0.24 -16.09 -1.18
CA LEU A 287 -0.02 -17.32 -1.94
C LEU A 287 -1.29 -18.13 -2.09
N GLU A 288 -2.07 -18.32 -1.02
CA GLU A 288 -3.37 -18.99 -1.03
C GLU A 288 -4.38 -18.25 -1.92
N MET A 289 -4.45 -16.92 -1.84
CA MET A 289 -5.33 -16.10 -2.68
C MET A 289 -5.05 -16.26 -4.17
N ARG A 290 -3.80 -16.51 -4.59
CA ARG A 290 -3.47 -16.78 -5.99
C ARG A 290 -4.21 -17.99 -6.53
N GLU A 291 -4.33 -19.05 -5.73
CA GLU A 291 -5.06 -20.26 -6.12
C GLU A 291 -6.56 -19.95 -6.30
N HIS A 292 -7.16 -19.20 -5.37
CA HIS A 292 -8.56 -18.79 -5.48
C HIS A 292 -8.86 -17.89 -6.68
N CYS A 293 -7.93 -17.01 -7.04
CA CYS A 293 -8.05 -16.12 -8.20
C CYS A 293 -7.45 -16.72 -9.49
N ARG A 294 -6.89 -17.94 -9.45
CA ARG A 294 -6.19 -18.58 -10.59
C ARG A 294 -5.11 -17.72 -11.21
N VAL A 295 -4.36 -17.00 -10.39
CA VAL A 295 -3.27 -16.12 -10.83
C VAL A 295 -1.99 -16.92 -11.02
N VAL A 296 -1.46 -16.91 -12.24
CA VAL A 296 -0.19 -17.56 -12.56
C VAL A 296 0.97 -16.75 -11.96
N PRO A 297 1.96 -17.40 -11.28
CA PRO A 297 3.15 -16.73 -10.78
C PRO A 297 3.90 -15.98 -11.88
N PRO A 298 4.67 -14.92 -11.57
CA PRO A 298 5.52 -14.26 -12.54
C PRO A 298 6.49 -15.25 -13.20
N PRO A 299 6.79 -15.09 -14.52
CA PRO A 299 7.75 -15.95 -15.19
C PRO A 299 9.10 -15.85 -14.49
N GLN A 300 9.64 -17.00 -14.08
CA GLN A 300 10.95 -17.07 -13.45
C GLN A 300 12.01 -16.72 -14.50
N ALA A 301 12.89 -15.76 -14.19
CA ALA A 301 14.08 -15.54 -14.99
C ALA A 301 14.89 -16.84 -15.02
N PRO A 302 15.50 -17.20 -16.18
CA PRO A 302 16.31 -18.41 -16.28
C PRO A 302 17.37 -18.38 -15.17
N SER A 303 17.46 -19.49 -14.45
CA SER A 303 18.45 -19.69 -13.40
C SER A 303 19.84 -19.51 -14.00
N PRO A 304 20.72 -18.67 -13.42
CA PRO A 304 22.12 -18.73 -13.83
C PRO A 304 22.67 -20.09 -13.41
N SER A 305 22.89 -20.95 -14.43
CA SER A 305 23.52 -22.28 -14.35
C SER A 305 23.09 -23.23 -13.22
N GLY A 306 22.21 -24.16 -13.52
CA GLY A 306 22.38 -25.58 -13.27
C GLY A 306 22.43 -26.11 -11.83
N ARG A 307 21.91 -25.39 -10.80
CA ARG A 307 21.62 -26.01 -9.50
C ARG A 307 20.17 -25.69 -9.12
N GLY A 308 19.30 -26.66 -9.31
CA GLY A 308 17.90 -26.57 -8.88
C GLY A 308 17.83 -26.36 -7.37
N TRP A 309 16.99 -25.43 -6.95
CA TRP A 309 16.62 -25.25 -5.56
C TRP A 309 15.70 -26.42 -5.14
N PRO A 310 15.84 -26.94 -3.93
CA PRO A 310 14.91 -27.95 -3.44
C PRO A 310 13.49 -27.39 -3.41
N LYS A 311 12.53 -28.18 -3.89
CA LYS A 311 11.11 -27.91 -3.72
C LYS A 311 10.81 -27.85 -2.22
N ALA A 312 10.10 -26.81 -1.77
CA ALA A 312 9.59 -26.74 -0.43
C ALA A 312 8.66 -27.96 -0.22
N GLY A 313 9.01 -28.81 0.75
CA GLY A 313 8.16 -29.88 1.25
C GLY A 313 7.24 -29.36 2.31
#